data_057f994959c8a08328a14c3b3602a09e
#
_entry.id   057f994959c8a08328a14c3b3602a09e
#
_cell.length_a   1.000
_cell.length_b   1.000
_cell.length_c   1.000
_cell.angle_alpha   90.00
_cell.angle_beta   90.00
_cell.angle_gamma   90.00
#
_symmetry.space_group_name_H-M   'P 1'
#
loop_
_entity.id
_entity.type
_entity.pdbx_description
1 polymer ?
#
loop_
_entity_poly.entity_id
_entity_poly.type
_entity_poly.pdbx_seq_one_letter_code
_entity_poly.pdbx_strand_id
1 'polypeptide(L)'
;MFRASHQPNDIYKYRRIKIRTTILETIYKRPCINMKSERHDNDRLRFRFREAIREAEEICADNKGCHECYNAWYEVDELEDSLMRLGEEVIQENNMRYGSIIRRNFKLRWNVQNVEDHHVIPRQFKNHPVVKYLRYDVNDSKNIIMMPRYLLPGLRENRLTHRGGHKKYNDYVGNVLNSLDTLDEPEKDFKLFTEFLKTACRFRPQDIPWK
;
A
#
# COMPACT_ATOMS: atom_id res chain seq x y z
N MET A 1 -21.00 -41.59 14.08
CA MET A 1 -20.39 -40.51 14.89
C MET A 1 -19.27 -39.88 14.06
N PHE A 2 -19.57 -38.84 13.32
CA PHE A 2 -18.55 -38.10 12.55
C PHE A 2 -18.02 -36.97 13.44
N ARG A 3 -16.77 -37.05 13.84
CA ARG A 3 -16.06 -35.92 14.46
C ARG A 3 -15.74 -34.91 13.35
N ALA A 4 -16.39 -33.75 13.41
CA ALA A 4 -15.98 -32.60 12.64
C ALA A 4 -14.60 -32.15 13.13
N SER A 5 -13.58 -32.32 12.27
CA SER A 5 -12.26 -31.79 12.51
C SER A 5 -12.38 -30.25 12.39
N HIS A 6 -12.40 -29.56 13.51
CA HIS A 6 -12.20 -28.12 13.54
C HIS A 6 -10.79 -27.82 13.04
N GLN A 7 -10.68 -27.29 11.84
CA GLN A 7 -9.39 -26.80 11.34
C GLN A 7 -9.01 -25.53 12.11
N PRO A 8 -7.81 -25.45 12.69
CA PRO A 8 -7.35 -24.28 13.46
C PRO A 8 -7.30 -22.98 12.63
N ASN A 9 -7.32 -23.06 11.31
CA ASN A 9 -7.23 -21.95 10.38
C ASN A 9 -8.40 -20.95 10.45
N ASP A 10 -9.61 -21.38 10.87
CA ASP A 10 -10.78 -20.47 10.86
C ASP A 10 -10.76 -19.43 11.99
N ILE A 11 -10.21 -19.78 13.15
CA ILE A 11 -10.11 -18.86 14.28
C ILE A 11 -9.09 -17.76 14.02
N TYR A 12 -7.98 -18.10 13.36
CA TYR A 12 -6.96 -17.13 12.95
C TYR A 12 -7.49 -16.21 11.84
N LYS A 13 -8.24 -16.74 10.90
CA LYS A 13 -8.87 -16.00 9.81
C LYS A 13 -9.87 -14.95 10.33
N TYR A 14 -10.71 -15.34 11.30
CA TYR A 14 -11.68 -14.43 11.90
C TYR A 14 -11.02 -13.34 12.78
N ARG A 15 -10.01 -13.69 13.57
CA ARG A 15 -9.21 -12.71 14.33
C ARG A 15 -8.47 -11.73 13.42
N ARG A 16 -7.91 -12.19 12.31
CA ARG A 16 -7.25 -11.35 11.31
C ARG A 16 -8.20 -10.32 10.70
N ILE A 17 -9.38 -10.73 10.27
CA ILE A 17 -10.38 -9.82 9.68
C ILE A 17 -10.79 -8.76 10.72
N LYS A 18 -11.02 -9.15 11.96
CA LYS A 18 -11.43 -8.24 13.02
C LYS A 18 -10.33 -7.25 13.45
N ILE A 19 -9.08 -7.71 13.52
CA ILE A 19 -7.92 -6.85 13.81
C ILE A 19 -7.64 -5.90 12.64
N ARG A 20 -7.70 -6.36 11.39
CA ARG A 20 -7.60 -5.53 10.19
C ARG A 20 -8.62 -4.39 10.21
N THR A 21 -9.88 -4.72 10.43
CA THR A 21 -10.96 -3.71 10.42
C THR A 21 -10.74 -2.68 11.53
N THR A 22 -10.35 -3.12 12.73
CA THR A 22 -10.23 -2.22 13.88
C THR A 22 -9.00 -1.32 13.80
N ILE A 23 -7.84 -1.86 13.40
CA ILE A 23 -6.60 -1.07 13.32
C ILE A 23 -6.65 -0.11 12.13
N LEU A 24 -7.03 -0.58 10.95
CA LEU A 24 -7.10 0.25 9.75
C LEU A 24 -8.20 1.31 9.88
N GLU A 25 -9.38 0.96 10.40
CA GLU A 25 -10.43 1.94 10.64
C GLU A 25 -10.05 2.98 11.69
N THR A 26 -9.31 2.61 12.72
CA THR A 26 -8.87 3.55 13.76
C THR A 26 -7.80 4.50 13.21
N ILE A 27 -6.90 4.00 12.37
CA ILE A 27 -5.86 4.81 11.73
C ILE A 27 -6.47 5.79 10.71
N TYR A 28 -7.50 5.37 9.95
CA TYR A 28 -8.07 6.15 8.84
C TYR A 28 -9.31 6.97 9.18
N LYS A 29 -9.98 6.73 10.31
CA LYS A 29 -11.12 7.56 10.77
C LYS A 29 -10.71 8.91 11.36
N ARG A 30 -9.44 9.13 11.64
CA ARG A 30 -8.98 10.48 12.02
C ARG A 30 -8.79 11.30 10.74
N PRO A 31 -9.54 12.40 10.56
CA PRO A 31 -9.23 13.32 9.48
C PRO A 31 -7.79 13.80 9.64
N CYS A 32 -7.05 13.90 8.54
CA CYS A 32 -5.70 14.44 8.50
C CYS A 32 -5.64 15.95 8.86
N ILE A 33 -6.27 16.38 9.93
CA ILE A 33 -6.45 17.79 10.26
C ILE A 33 -5.38 18.36 11.17
N ASN A 34 -4.40 17.56 11.64
CA ASN A 34 -3.32 18.14 12.43
C ASN A 34 -1.95 17.56 12.07
N MET A 35 -1.32 18.12 11.05
CA MET A 35 0.11 17.89 10.74
C MET A 35 1.07 18.54 11.75
N LYS A 36 0.59 19.02 12.89
CA LYS A 36 1.39 19.54 14.00
C LYS A 36 1.41 18.62 15.22
N SER A 37 0.81 17.44 15.17
CA SER A 37 0.97 16.49 16.26
C SER A 37 2.39 15.92 16.20
N GLU A 38 3.13 16.14 17.28
CA GLU A 38 4.39 15.50 17.58
C GLU A 38 4.40 14.06 17.09
N ARG A 39 5.52 13.64 16.50
CA ARG A 39 5.75 12.26 16.06
C ARG A 39 5.50 11.32 17.22
N HIS A 40 4.30 10.84 17.38
CA HIS A 40 4.03 9.80 18.35
C HIS A 40 4.52 8.49 17.77
N ASP A 41 5.54 7.96 18.38
CA ASP A 41 6.02 6.61 18.15
C ASP A 41 4.84 5.63 18.31
N ASN A 42 4.46 4.98 17.23
CA ASN A 42 3.32 4.06 17.27
C ASN A 42 3.82 2.62 17.40
N ASP A 43 4.24 2.26 18.61
CA ASP A 43 4.73 0.91 18.93
C ASP A 43 3.78 -0.20 18.49
N ARG A 44 2.47 0.04 18.56
CA ARG A 44 1.46 -0.93 18.12
C ARG A 44 1.51 -1.17 16.61
N LEU A 45 1.71 -0.11 15.83
CA LEU A 45 1.82 -0.22 14.39
C LEU A 45 3.12 -0.93 13.99
N ARG A 46 4.24 -0.60 14.65
CA ARG A 46 5.52 -1.30 14.46
C ARG A 46 5.44 -2.77 14.83
N PHE A 47 4.83 -3.06 15.97
CA PHE A 47 4.61 -4.44 16.39
C PHE A 47 3.76 -5.20 15.36
N ARG A 48 2.63 -4.62 14.92
CA ARG A 48 1.76 -5.26 13.94
C ARG A 48 2.46 -5.46 12.60
N PHE A 49 3.29 -4.51 12.17
CA PHE A 49 4.07 -4.64 10.94
C PHE A 49 5.03 -5.84 10.99
N ARG A 50 5.79 -6.00 12.10
CA ARG A 50 6.68 -7.15 12.28
C ARG A 50 5.93 -8.48 12.32
N GLU A 51 4.80 -8.52 13.03
CA GLU A 51 3.95 -9.70 13.06
C GLU A 51 3.39 -10.03 11.68
N ALA A 52 2.94 -9.04 10.93
CA ALA A 52 2.41 -9.24 9.59
C ALA A 52 3.46 -9.83 8.63
N ILE A 53 4.73 -9.39 8.73
CA ILE A 53 5.82 -9.98 7.94
C ILE A 53 5.99 -11.46 8.28
N ARG A 54 6.09 -11.80 9.57
CA ARG A 54 6.24 -13.18 10.02
C ARG A 54 5.08 -14.06 9.57
N GLU A 55 3.85 -13.59 9.76
CA GLU A 55 2.66 -14.30 9.33
C GLU A 55 2.61 -14.50 7.81
N ALA A 56 3.03 -13.51 7.03
CA ALA A 56 3.08 -13.61 5.58
C ALA A 56 4.15 -14.63 5.13
N GLU A 57 5.30 -14.65 5.78
CA GLU A 57 6.35 -15.65 5.51
C GLU A 57 5.89 -17.06 5.86
N GLU A 58 5.25 -17.27 7.00
CA GLU A 58 4.70 -18.56 7.41
C GLU A 58 3.64 -19.07 6.43
N ILE A 59 2.65 -18.23 6.10
CA ILE A 59 1.57 -18.60 5.16
C ILE A 59 2.13 -18.94 3.79
N CYS A 60 3.09 -18.16 3.31
CA CYS A 60 3.67 -18.38 1.99
C CYS A 60 4.67 -19.55 1.96
N ALA A 61 5.30 -19.89 3.08
CA ALA A 61 6.13 -21.08 3.18
C ALA A 61 5.31 -22.36 3.00
N ASP A 62 4.13 -22.39 3.63
CA ASP A 62 3.23 -23.54 3.56
C ASP A 62 2.54 -23.67 2.20
N ASN A 63 2.13 -22.55 1.60
CA ASN A 63 1.39 -22.55 0.34
C ASN A 63 1.69 -21.31 -0.50
N LYS A 64 2.77 -21.37 -1.27
CA LYS A 64 3.20 -20.27 -2.15
C LYS A 64 2.14 -19.96 -3.22
N GLY A 65 1.82 -18.68 -3.35
CA GLY A 65 0.92 -18.22 -4.39
C GLY A 65 -0.57 -18.48 -4.13
N CYS A 66 -0.95 -18.89 -2.94
CA CYS A 66 -2.35 -18.96 -2.53
C CYS A 66 -2.94 -17.56 -2.25
N HIS A 67 -4.26 -17.46 -2.16
CA HIS A 67 -4.94 -16.20 -1.88
C HIS A 67 -4.53 -15.60 -0.52
N GLU A 68 -4.35 -16.46 0.47
CA GLU A 68 -3.92 -16.07 1.81
C GLU A 68 -2.51 -15.46 1.79
N CYS A 69 -1.59 -16.04 1.01
CA CYS A 69 -0.25 -15.50 0.82
C CYS A 69 -0.30 -14.08 0.21
N TYR A 70 -1.10 -13.85 -0.83
CA TYR A 70 -1.26 -12.51 -1.40
C TYR A 70 -1.86 -11.53 -0.42
N ASN A 71 -2.92 -11.92 0.30
CA ASN A 71 -3.58 -11.06 1.27
C ASN A 71 -2.66 -10.69 2.42
N ALA A 72 -1.84 -11.61 2.89
CA ALA A 72 -0.88 -11.35 3.95
C ALA A 72 0.17 -10.31 3.52
N TRP A 73 0.72 -10.42 2.31
CA TRP A 73 1.65 -9.42 1.79
C TRP A 73 1.00 -8.08 1.47
N TYR A 74 -0.30 -8.06 1.13
CA TYR A 74 -1.05 -6.81 1.05
C TYR A 74 -1.08 -6.07 2.36
N GLU A 75 -1.36 -6.78 3.45
CA GLU A 75 -1.36 -6.19 4.78
C GLU A 75 0.01 -5.62 5.15
N VAL A 76 1.09 -6.35 4.85
CA VAL A 76 2.46 -5.87 5.07
C VAL A 76 2.71 -4.57 4.29
N ASP A 77 2.30 -4.50 3.02
CA ASP A 77 2.47 -3.31 2.19
C ASP A 77 1.68 -2.10 2.73
N GLU A 78 0.46 -2.32 3.22
CA GLU A 78 -0.37 -1.27 3.82
C GLU A 78 0.19 -0.75 5.15
N LEU A 79 0.70 -1.64 5.99
CA LEU A 79 1.31 -1.28 7.27
C LEU A 79 2.63 -0.53 7.09
N GLU A 80 3.47 -0.96 6.14
CA GLU A 80 4.70 -0.27 5.79
C GLU A 80 4.43 1.16 5.31
N ASP A 81 3.46 1.33 4.41
CA ASP A 81 3.08 2.64 3.91
C ASP A 81 2.52 3.54 5.03
N SER A 82 1.81 2.95 5.99
CA SER A 82 1.30 3.67 7.16
C SER A 82 2.43 4.15 8.07
N LEU A 83 3.46 3.33 8.30
CA LEU A 83 4.66 3.71 9.05
C LEU A 83 5.42 4.83 8.34
N MET A 84 5.64 4.72 7.03
CA MET A 84 6.32 5.75 6.25
C MET A 84 5.59 7.10 6.30
N ARG A 85 4.25 7.11 6.30
CA ARG A 85 3.45 8.35 6.42
C ARG A 85 3.60 9.02 7.78
N LEU A 86 3.79 8.25 8.83
CA LEU A 86 4.07 8.77 10.16
C LEU A 86 5.50 9.32 10.30
N GLY A 87 6.32 9.21 9.24
CA GLY A 87 7.70 9.65 9.24
C GLY A 87 8.62 8.75 10.03
N GLU A 88 8.18 7.53 10.32
CA GLU A 88 9.00 6.51 10.93
C GLU A 88 9.95 5.95 9.87
N GLU A 89 11.24 5.86 10.20
CA GLU A 89 12.18 5.07 9.43
C GLU A 89 11.78 3.60 9.63
N VAL A 90 11.29 2.98 8.57
CA VAL A 90 11.08 1.54 8.56
C VAL A 90 12.46 0.91 8.54
N ILE A 91 12.94 0.48 9.72
CA ILE A 91 14.23 -0.21 9.84
C ILE A 91 14.17 -1.44 8.95
N GLN A 92 15.02 -1.42 7.94
CA GLN A 92 15.05 -2.38 6.85
C GLN A 92 15.66 -3.72 7.31
N GLU A 93 14.97 -4.46 8.14
CA GLU A 93 15.39 -5.83 8.44
C GLU A 93 15.19 -6.76 7.24
N ASN A 94 14.30 -6.40 6.31
CA ASN A 94 14.06 -7.14 5.08
C ASN A 94 14.00 -6.21 3.85
N ASN A 95 15.16 -5.91 3.27
CA ASN A 95 15.36 -5.06 2.08
C ASN A 95 14.64 -5.53 0.80
N MET A 96 13.75 -6.52 0.85
CA MET A 96 13.23 -7.18 -0.34
C MET A 96 12.08 -6.45 -1.03
N ARG A 97 11.56 -5.37 -0.43
CA ARG A 97 10.38 -4.67 -0.96
C ARG A 97 10.64 -3.30 -1.59
N TYR A 98 11.85 -2.78 -1.44
CA TYR A 98 12.19 -1.42 -1.85
C TYR A 98 12.67 -1.36 -3.31
N GLY A 99 12.06 -0.44 -4.08
CA GLY A 99 12.37 -0.25 -5.48
C GLY A 99 11.80 -1.33 -6.41
N SER A 100 11.76 -1.05 -7.71
CA SER A 100 11.12 -1.94 -8.69
C SER A 100 11.82 -3.29 -8.85
N ILE A 101 13.15 -3.33 -8.75
CA ILE A 101 13.93 -4.58 -8.88
C ILE A 101 13.72 -5.47 -7.67
N ILE A 102 13.77 -4.89 -6.47
CA ILE A 102 13.61 -5.61 -5.21
C ILE A 102 12.18 -6.17 -5.11
N ARG A 103 11.17 -5.40 -5.48
CA ARG A 103 9.78 -5.87 -5.55
C ARG A 103 9.59 -7.01 -6.54
N ARG A 104 10.26 -6.96 -7.69
CA ARG A 104 10.24 -8.05 -8.66
C ARG A 104 10.81 -9.33 -8.07
N ASN A 105 11.99 -9.26 -7.44
CA ASN A 105 12.64 -10.42 -6.81
C ASN A 105 11.78 -11.00 -5.67
N PHE A 106 11.17 -10.15 -4.88
CA PHE A 106 10.24 -10.54 -3.85
C PHE A 106 9.04 -11.32 -4.42
N LYS A 107 8.38 -10.81 -5.46
CA LYS A 107 7.28 -11.49 -6.13
C LYS A 107 7.69 -12.86 -6.70
N LEU A 108 8.89 -12.96 -7.27
CA LEU A 108 9.43 -14.21 -7.77
C LEU A 108 9.69 -15.22 -6.65
N ARG A 109 10.30 -14.77 -5.53
CA ARG A 109 10.60 -15.62 -4.38
C ARG A 109 9.35 -16.26 -3.79
N TRP A 110 8.30 -15.47 -3.63
CA TRP A 110 7.06 -15.88 -2.98
C TRP A 110 5.95 -16.26 -3.96
N ASN A 111 6.23 -16.28 -5.27
CA ASN A 111 5.27 -16.57 -6.34
C ASN A 111 4.01 -15.68 -6.29
N VAL A 112 4.19 -14.40 -5.97
CA VAL A 112 3.10 -13.43 -5.84
C VAL A 112 2.69 -12.92 -7.22
N GLN A 113 1.73 -13.58 -7.87
CA GLN A 113 1.37 -13.34 -9.28
C GLN A 113 0.18 -12.43 -9.51
N ASN A 114 -0.80 -12.43 -8.58
CA ASN A 114 -2.07 -11.70 -8.77
C ASN A 114 -2.04 -10.26 -8.26
N VAL A 115 -0.84 -9.68 -8.14
CA VAL A 115 -0.63 -8.30 -7.74
C VAL A 115 0.24 -7.57 -8.75
N GLU A 116 -0.08 -6.30 -8.94
CA GLU A 116 0.67 -5.38 -9.77
C GLU A 116 1.29 -4.28 -8.91
N ASP A 117 2.46 -3.81 -9.30
CA ASP A 117 3.04 -2.61 -8.73
C ASP A 117 2.43 -1.40 -9.43
N HIS A 118 1.71 -0.61 -8.67
CA HIS A 118 1.16 0.64 -9.14
C HIS A 118 2.04 1.81 -8.70
N HIS A 119 2.50 2.59 -9.69
CA HIS A 119 3.20 3.84 -9.43
C HIS A 119 2.17 4.94 -9.14
N VAL A 120 2.13 5.41 -7.91
CA VAL A 120 1.20 6.46 -7.46
C VAL A 120 1.37 7.74 -8.29
N ILE A 121 2.60 8.20 -8.45
CA ILE A 121 2.93 9.13 -9.52
C ILE A 121 3.38 8.29 -10.72
N PRO A 122 2.60 8.27 -11.83
CA PRO A 122 2.88 7.42 -12.98
C PRO A 122 4.26 7.66 -13.59
N ARG A 123 4.93 6.59 -14.04
CA ARG A 123 6.29 6.64 -14.60
C ARG A 123 6.44 7.61 -15.76
N GLN A 124 5.38 7.88 -16.51
CA GLN A 124 5.39 8.85 -17.60
C GLN A 124 5.75 10.26 -17.15
N PHE A 125 5.49 10.59 -15.87
CA PHE A 125 5.79 11.91 -15.29
C PHE A 125 7.20 12.05 -14.72
N LYS A 126 8.09 11.07 -14.89
CA LYS A 126 9.49 11.15 -14.43
C LYS A 126 10.22 12.41 -14.89
N ASN A 127 9.83 12.94 -16.03
CA ASN A 127 10.42 14.13 -16.64
C ASN A 127 9.61 15.41 -16.40
N HIS A 128 8.51 15.35 -15.64
CA HIS A 128 7.71 16.53 -15.32
C HIS A 128 8.53 17.54 -14.50
N PRO A 129 8.40 18.88 -14.76
CA PRO A 129 9.18 19.91 -14.07
C PRO A 129 9.16 19.77 -12.55
N VAL A 130 7.99 19.66 -11.91
CA VAL A 130 7.83 19.49 -10.47
C VAL A 130 8.54 18.23 -9.96
N VAL A 131 8.40 17.09 -10.66
CA VAL A 131 9.02 15.83 -10.28
C VAL A 131 10.54 15.92 -10.31
N LYS A 132 11.08 16.60 -11.33
CA LYS A 132 12.53 16.89 -11.44
C LYS A 132 13.01 17.89 -10.39
N TYR A 133 12.27 18.96 -10.20
CA TYR A 133 12.59 19.99 -9.22
C TYR A 133 12.73 19.39 -7.81
N LEU A 134 11.77 18.53 -7.44
CA LEU A 134 11.76 17.83 -6.14
C LEU A 134 12.71 16.63 -6.08
N ARG A 135 13.41 16.31 -7.18
CA ARG A 135 14.26 15.12 -7.30
C ARG A 135 13.54 13.83 -6.87
N TYR A 136 12.23 13.77 -7.18
CA TYR A 136 11.41 12.64 -6.78
C TYR A 136 11.64 11.46 -7.72
N ASP A 137 12.10 10.34 -7.16
CA ASP A 137 12.24 9.10 -7.93
C ASP A 137 10.91 8.36 -8.01
N VAL A 138 10.31 8.35 -9.19
CA VAL A 138 9.05 7.64 -9.44
C VAL A 138 9.16 6.12 -9.26
N ASN A 139 10.37 5.57 -9.24
CA ASN A 139 10.62 4.14 -9.00
C ASN A 139 10.97 3.82 -7.54
N ASP A 140 11.07 4.84 -6.68
CA ASP A 140 11.24 4.62 -5.25
C ASP A 140 10.07 3.83 -4.67
N SER A 141 10.35 3.00 -3.67
CA SER A 141 9.35 2.23 -2.93
C SER A 141 8.22 3.11 -2.39
N LYS A 142 8.56 4.34 -1.97
CA LYS A 142 7.59 5.33 -1.48
C LYS A 142 6.53 5.71 -2.52
N ASN A 143 6.81 5.51 -3.80
CA ASN A 143 5.88 5.78 -4.90
C ASN A 143 5.14 4.53 -5.38
N ILE A 144 5.43 3.36 -4.84
CA ILE A 144 4.91 2.10 -5.37
C ILE A 144 4.04 1.43 -4.32
N ILE A 145 2.80 1.11 -4.68
CA ILE A 145 1.87 0.32 -3.89
C ILE A 145 1.51 -0.97 -4.60
N MET A 146 1.27 -2.04 -3.85
CA MET A 146 0.72 -3.26 -4.42
C MET A 146 -0.78 -3.11 -4.64
N MET A 147 -1.25 -3.49 -5.82
CA MET A 147 -2.68 -3.50 -6.16
C MET A 147 -3.09 -4.86 -6.72
N PRO A 148 -4.30 -5.36 -6.42
CA PRO A 148 -4.78 -6.61 -6.96
C PRO A 148 -5.06 -6.48 -8.45
N ARG A 149 -4.75 -7.51 -9.23
CA ARG A 149 -5.23 -7.62 -10.62
C ARG A 149 -6.72 -7.92 -10.68
N TYR A 150 -7.22 -8.65 -9.70
CA TYR A 150 -8.62 -9.07 -9.57
C TYR A 150 -9.07 -8.91 -8.13
N LEU A 151 -10.38 -8.79 -7.91
CA LEU A 151 -10.94 -8.89 -6.56
C LEU A 151 -10.73 -10.33 -6.06
N LEU A 152 -9.91 -10.45 -5.04
CA LEU A 152 -9.62 -11.73 -4.39
C LEU A 152 -10.53 -11.91 -3.17
N PRO A 153 -10.90 -13.15 -2.82
CA PRO A 153 -11.62 -13.42 -1.58
C PRO A 153 -10.92 -12.81 -0.37
N GLY A 154 -11.66 -12.14 0.49
CA GLY A 154 -11.13 -11.46 1.68
C GLY A 154 -10.64 -10.02 1.45
N LEU A 155 -10.62 -9.53 0.21
CA LEU A 155 -10.42 -8.10 -0.06
C LEU A 155 -11.77 -7.35 0.02
N ARG A 156 -11.69 -6.03 0.26
CA ARG A 156 -12.87 -5.16 0.24
C ARG A 156 -13.48 -5.11 -1.16
N GLU A 157 -14.79 -5.18 -1.28
CA GLU A 157 -15.51 -5.19 -2.55
C GLU A 157 -15.28 -3.93 -3.41
N ASN A 158 -15.09 -2.78 -2.76
CA ASN A 158 -14.86 -1.50 -3.43
C ASN A 158 -13.37 -1.21 -3.72
N ARG A 159 -12.48 -2.19 -3.55
CA ARG A 159 -11.05 -1.99 -3.80
C ARG A 159 -10.78 -1.86 -5.29
N LEU A 160 -9.91 -0.91 -5.66
CA LEU A 160 -9.44 -0.79 -7.03
C LEU A 160 -8.63 -2.02 -7.45
N THR A 161 -8.84 -2.42 -8.68
CA THR A 161 -8.03 -3.46 -9.32
C THR A 161 -7.15 -2.83 -10.40
N HIS A 162 -5.87 -3.22 -10.43
CA HIS A 162 -4.92 -2.76 -11.43
C HIS A 162 -4.94 -3.69 -12.66
N ARG A 163 -5.97 -3.52 -13.51
CA ARG A 163 -6.14 -4.31 -14.72
C ARG A 163 -6.14 -3.40 -15.94
N GLY A 164 -5.02 -3.40 -16.66
CA GLY A 164 -4.86 -2.59 -17.87
C GLY A 164 -4.61 -1.10 -17.60
N GLY A 165 -4.76 -0.27 -18.62
CA GLY A 165 -4.50 1.16 -18.54
C GLY A 165 -5.54 1.92 -17.70
N HIS A 166 -5.08 2.97 -17.03
CA HIS A 166 -5.90 3.88 -16.22
C HIS A 166 -5.67 5.33 -16.70
N LYS A 167 -6.13 5.60 -17.92
CA LYS A 167 -5.88 6.88 -18.59
C LYS A 167 -6.42 8.07 -17.78
N LYS A 168 -7.66 7.98 -17.29
CA LYS A 168 -8.26 9.09 -16.51
C LYS A 168 -7.47 9.41 -15.24
N TYR A 169 -6.95 8.38 -14.57
CA TYR A 169 -6.05 8.58 -13.44
C TYR A 169 -4.78 9.33 -13.85
N ASN A 170 -4.15 8.91 -14.95
CA ASN A 170 -2.94 9.56 -15.44
C ASN A 170 -3.21 11.02 -15.81
N ASP A 171 -4.31 11.29 -16.50
CA ASP A 171 -4.71 12.65 -16.89
C ASP A 171 -4.97 13.52 -15.63
N TYR A 172 -5.64 12.96 -14.63
CA TYR A 172 -5.86 13.63 -13.35
C TYR A 172 -4.56 13.98 -12.65
N VAL A 173 -3.64 13.00 -12.52
CA VAL A 173 -2.33 13.24 -11.90
C VAL A 173 -1.54 14.31 -12.65
N GLY A 174 -1.54 14.25 -13.99
CA GLY A 174 -0.87 15.24 -14.82
C GLY A 174 -1.41 16.66 -14.62
N ASN A 175 -2.73 16.82 -14.56
CA ASN A 175 -3.37 18.11 -14.32
C ASN A 175 -2.99 18.69 -12.96
N VAL A 176 -2.98 17.86 -11.89
CA VAL A 176 -2.56 18.32 -10.57
C VAL A 176 -1.08 18.68 -10.55
N LEU A 177 -0.20 17.89 -11.18
CA LEU A 177 1.23 18.22 -11.27
C LEU A 177 1.46 19.54 -11.98
N ASN A 178 0.74 19.82 -13.08
CA ASN A 178 0.80 21.12 -13.78
C ASN A 178 0.38 22.27 -12.86
N SER A 179 -0.64 22.06 -12.02
CA SER A 179 -1.07 23.08 -11.06
C SER A 179 -0.02 23.30 -9.96
N LEU A 180 0.63 22.25 -9.49
CA LEU A 180 1.70 22.35 -8.50
C LEU A 180 2.93 23.09 -9.02
N ASP A 181 3.21 23.02 -10.33
CA ASP A 181 4.33 23.73 -10.97
C ASP A 181 4.19 25.26 -10.88
N THR A 182 3.01 25.76 -10.62
CA THR A 182 2.72 27.20 -10.48
C THR A 182 2.79 27.71 -9.05
N LEU A 183 3.07 26.84 -8.05
CA LEU A 183 3.09 27.21 -6.63
C LEU A 183 4.50 27.59 -6.15
N ASP A 184 4.55 28.46 -5.17
CA ASP A 184 5.81 28.91 -4.54
C ASP A 184 6.46 27.81 -3.69
N GLU A 185 5.66 26.94 -3.06
CA GLU A 185 6.11 25.83 -2.19
C GLU A 185 5.54 24.48 -2.67
N PRO A 186 5.95 23.97 -3.84
CA PRO A 186 5.37 22.76 -4.43
C PRO A 186 5.66 21.48 -3.63
N GLU A 187 6.72 21.45 -2.82
CA GLU A 187 7.15 20.26 -2.09
C GLU A 187 6.10 19.75 -1.10
N LYS A 188 5.56 20.66 -0.29
CA LYS A 188 4.54 20.33 0.71
C LYS A 188 3.27 19.79 0.04
N ASP A 189 2.81 20.50 -0.98
CA ASP A 189 1.57 20.14 -1.67
C ASP A 189 1.74 18.85 -2.49
N PHE A 190 2.91 18.64 -3.09
CA PHE A 190 3.26 17.38 -3.76
C PHE A 190 3.23 16.20 -2.78
N LYS A 191 3.80 16.36 -1.59
CA LYS A 191 3.77 15.34 -0.55
C LYS A 191 2.34 15.01 -0.12
N LEU A 192 1.53 16.02 0.16
CA LEU A 192 0.12 15.85 0.50
C LEU A 192 -0.66 15.16 -0.62
N PHE A 193 -0.41 15.55 -1.85
CA PHE A 193 -1.03 14.92 -3.02
C PHE A 193 -0.64 13.45 -3.16
N THR A 194 0.63 13.11 -2.99
CA THR A 194 1.09 11.71 -3.05
C THR A 194 0.43 10.86 -1.95
N GLU A 195 0.33 11.38 -0.73
CA GLU A 195 -0.36 10.71 0.38
C GLU A 195 -1.86 10.56 0.12
N PHE A 196 -2.49 11.59 -0.44
CA PHE A 196 -3.89 11.52 -0.87
C PHE A 196 -4.09 10.41 -1.91
N LEU A 197 -3.27 10.36 -2.96
CA LEU A 197 -3.36 9.35 -4.01
C LEU A 197 -3.22 7.93 -3.45
N LYS A 198 -2.26 7.69 -2.56
CA LYS A 198 -2.08 6.40 -1.90
C LYS A 198 -3.33 5.99 -1.10
N THR A 199 -3.85 6.93 -0.31
CA THR A 199 -5.06 6.70 0.48
C THR A 199 -6.26 6.42 -0.41
N ALA A 200 -6.43 7.20 -1.48
CA ALA A 200 -7.52 7.03 -2.43
C ALA A 200 -7.42 5.68 -3.16
N CYS A 201 -6.26 5.31 -3.68
CA CYS A 201 -6.06 4.02 -4.34
C CYS A 201 -6.39 2.82 -3.44
N ARG A 202 -6.12 2.93 -2.13
CA ARG A 202 -6.32 1.82 -1.18
C ARG A 202 -7.72 1.77 -0.58
N PHE A 203 -8.28 2.95 -0.22
CA PHE A 203 -9.43 3.02 0.68
C PHE A 203 -10.59 3.87 0.19
N ARG A 204 -10.35 4.81 -0.74
CA ARG A 204 -11.33 5.77 -1.23
C ARG A 204 -11.32 5.87 -2.75
N PRO A 205 -11.60 4.77 -3.45
CA PRO A 205 -11.52 4.75 -4.92
C PRO A 205 -12.46 5.74 -5.60
N GLN A 206 -13.51 6.16 -4.92
CA GLN A 206 -14.44 7.18 -5.40
C GLN A 206 -13.84 8.58 -5.46
N ASP A 207 -12.73 8.84 -4.75
CA ASP A 207 -12.12 10.17 -4.67
C ASP A 207 -11.18 10.45 -5.85
N ILE A 208 -10.94 9.45 -6.71
CA ILE A 208 -10.05 9.56 -7.88
C ILE A 208 -10.70 8.97 -9.13
N PRO A 209 -10.49 9.59 -10.31
CA PRO A 209 -10.92 9.01 -11.57
C PRO A 209 -9.99 7.86 -11.97
N TRP A 210 -10.46 6.62 -11.89
CA TRP A 210 -9.59 5.48 -12.15
C TRP A 210 -9.58 5.05 -13.63
N LYS A 211 -10.76 4.93 -14.27
CA LYS A 211 -10.94 4.47 -15.66
C LYS A 211 -11.80 5.40 -16.47
#